data_3ece8e418c91e1cd352e4adfdac8b4b6
#
_entry.id   3ece8e418c91e1cd352e4adfdac8b4b6
#
_cell.length_a   1.000
_cell.length_b   1.000
_cell.length_c   1.000
_cell.angle_alpha   90.00
_cell.angle_beta   90.00
_cell.angle_gamma   90.00
#
_symmetry.space_group_name_H-M   'P 1'
#
loop_
_entity.id
_entity.type
_entity.pdbx_description
1 polymer ?
#
loop_
_entity_poly.entity_id
_entity_poly.type
_entity_poly.pdbx_seq_one_letter_code
_entity_poly.pdbx_strand_id
1 'polypeptide(L)'
;MPLATRPVLFALARALGEAWPGDVSRDTLIARAFGSKFTDESHRARLRVEVGRLRAKLRGIADISATARGFVLEPRSRTDVVVLARPVEDEHASVLAFLYDGENWSSSALALALGQSQRTVQRALDTLAATGKVQALGRGRARRWMTPPVPGFTTTLLLPGAIPID
;
A
#
# COMPACT_ATOMS: atom_id res chain seq x y z
N MET A 1 5.50 -1.97 15.81
CA MET A 1 5.31 -0.64 16.42
C MET A 1 4.01 -0.04 15.85
N PRO A 2 2.94 0.08 16.64
CA PRO A 2 1.66 0.54 16.12
C PRO A 2 1.67 2.05 15.86
N LEU A 3 1.27 2.46 14.64
CA LEU A 3 0.99 3.85 14.25
C LEU A 3 -0.52 4.09 14.06
N ALA A 4 -1.38 3.11 14.37
CA ALA A 4 -2.82 3.14 14.13
C ALA A 4 -3.52 4.36 14.76
N THR A 5 -3.05 4.83 15.92
CA THR A 5 -3.60 6.01 16.61
C THR A 5 -2.96 7.34 16.18
N ARG A 6 -2.07 7.33 15.19
CA ARG A 6 -1.31 8.50 14.75
C ARG A 6 -1.36 8.62 13.22
N PRO A 7 -2.48 9.06 12.66
CA PRO A 7 -2.72 9.04 11.21
C PRO A 7 -1.67 9.85 10.42
N VAL A 8 -1.20 10.97 10.94
CA VAL A 8 -0.16 11.78 10.29
C VAL A 8 1.17 11.02 10.19
N LEU A 9 1.62 10.38 11.28
CA LEU A 9 2.85 9.60 11.26
C LEU A 9 2.71 8.37 10.36
N PHE A 10 1.54 7.75 10.33
CA PHE A 10 1.25 6.64 9.43
C PHE A 10 1.32 7.07 7.97
N ALA A 11 0.69 8.19 7.60
CA ALA A 11 0.71 8.73 6.25
C ALA A 11 2.14 9.07 5.78
N LEU A 12 2.97 9.65 6.65
CA LEU A 12 4.38 9.94 6.37
C LEU A 12 5.19 8.66 6.18
N ALA A 13 5.06 7.68 7.09
CA ALA A 13 5.75 6.40 7.00
C ALA A 13 5.39 5.65 5.72
N ARG A 14 4.10 5.62 5.38
CA ARG A 14 3.58 5.03 4.15
C ARG A 14 4.16 5.69 2.91
N ALA A 15 4.12 7.03 2.84
CA ALA A 15 4.63 7.78 1.70
C ALA A 15 6.13 7.54 1.46
N LEU A 16 6.92 7.50 2.54
CA LEU A 16 8.35 7.22 2.47
C LEU A 16 8.65 5.76 2.08
N GLY A 17 7.87 4.81 2.61
CA GLY A 17 8.00 3.40 2.27
C GLY A 17 7.62 3.10 0.82
N GLU A 18 6.52 3.69 0.31
CA GLU A 18 6.08 3.53 -1.08
C GLU A 18 7.08 4.09 -2.10
N ALA A 19 7.86 5.10 -1.72
CA ALA A 19 8.85 5.73 -2.59
C ALA A 19 10.23 5.07 -2.49
N TRP A 20 10.46 4.24 -1.49
CA TRP A 20 11.77 3.61 -1.27
C TRP A 20 12.23 2.82 -2.52
N PRO A 21 13.52 2.90 -2.92
CA PRO A 21 14.65 3.58 -2.27
C PRO A 21 14.77 5.08 -2.59
N GLY A 22 13.83 5.67 -3.32
CA GLY A 22 13.81 7.09 -3.68
C GLY A 22 13.37 8.01 -2.54
N ASP A 23 13.56 9.32 -2.75
CA ASP A 23 13.09 10.35 -1.84
C ASP A 23 11.66 10.84 -2.15
N VAL A 24 11.00 11.42 -1.16
CA VAL A 24 9.70 12.07 -1.31
C VAL A 24 9.84 13.57 -1.08
N SER A 25 9.27 14.37 -1.98
CA SER A 25 9.32 15.82 -1.85
C SER A 25 8.56 16.31 -0.60
N ARG A 26 8.97 17.48 -0.06
CA ARG A 26 8.29 18.09 1.09
C ARG A 26 6.82 18.36 0.80
N ASP A 27 6.50 18.83 -0.40
CA ASP A 27 5.14 19.16 -0.80
C ASP A 27 4.26 17.91 -0.90
N THR A 28 4.79 16.80 -1.45
CA THR A 28 4.09 15.51 -1.47
C THR A 28 3.82 14.99 -0.06
N LEU A 29 4.80 15.09 0.85
CA LEU A 29 4.61 14.66 2.24
C LEU A 29 3.57 15.52 2.96
N ILE A 30 3.57 16.84 2.74
CA ILE A 30 2.58 17.76 3.30
C ILE A 30 1.18 17.42 2.77
N ALA A 31 1.04 17.24 1.46
CA ALA A 31 -0.24 16.90 0.85
C ALA A 31 -0.81 15.58 1.41
N ARG A 32 0.02 14.53 1.50
CA ARG A 32 -0.40 13.22 2.01
C ARG A 32 -0.68 13.20 3.51
N ALA A 33 0.12 13.94 4.30
CA ALA A 33 0.00 13.91 5.76
C ALA A 33 -1.05 14.87 6.32
N PHE A 34 -1.29 15.98 5.63
CA PHE A 34 -2.18 17.06 6.13
C PHE A 34 -3.37 17.33 5.23
N GLY A 35 -3.45 16.70 4.04
CA GLY A 35 -4.53 16.93 3.08
C GLY A 35 -4.51 18.33 2.46
N SER A 36 -3.43 19.09 2.60
CA SER A 36 -3.32 20.46 2.11
C SER A 36 -2.92 20.48 0.63
N LYS A 37 -3.67 21.23 -0.18
CA LYS A 37 -3.33 21.48 -1.59
C LYS A 37 -2.26 22.56 -1.76
N PHE A 38 -2.05 23.40 -0.75
CA PHE A 38 -1.08 24.49 -0.76
C PHE A 38 -0.09 24.32 0.37
N THR A 39 1.19 24.52 0.05
CA THR A 39 2.29 24.42 1.02
C THR A 39 2.74 25.83 1.42
N ASP A 40 2.69 26.12 2.70
CA ASP A 40 3.23 27.33 3.32
C ASP A 40 4.33 26.99 4.34
N GLU A 41 4.95 28.01 4.94
CA GLU A 41 6.02 27.80 5.91
C GLU A 41 5.52 27.13 7.21
N SER A 42 4.25 27.34 7.58
CA SER A 42 3.62 26.69 8.73
C SER A 42 3.54 25.17 8.51
N HIS A 43 3.12 24.75 7.33
CA HIS A 43 3.09 23.32 6.94
C HIS A 43 4.50 22.69 6.93
N ARG A 44 5.51 23.45 6.48
CA ARG A 44 6.91 23.00 6.49
C ARG A 44 7.45 22.85 7.91
N ALA A 45 7.15 23.79 8.78
CA ALA A 45 7.52 23.70 10.20
C ALA A 45 6.86 22.49 10.88
N ARG A 46 5.57 22.29 10.64
CA ARG A 46 4.82 21.13 11.13
C ARG A 46 5.38 19.81 10.60
N LEU A 47 5.72 19.73 9.31
CA LEU A 47 6.35 18.56 8.71
C LEU A 47 7.66 18.20 9.42
N ARG A 48 8.54 19.18 9.71
CA ARG A 48 9.81 18.95 10.44
C ARG A 48 9.56 18.30 11.80
N VAL A 49 8.56 18.79 12.54
CA VAL A 49 8.18 18.22 13.85
C VAL A 49 7.68 16.79 13.72
N GLU A 50 6.78 16.51 12.77
CA GLU A 50 6.22 15.17 12.57
C GLU A 50 7.26 14.16 12.05
N VAL A 51 8.17 14.58 11.17
CA VAL A 51 9.32 13.75 10.74
C VAL A 51 10.23 13.44 11.93
N GLY A 52 10.49 14.41 12.82
CA GLY A 52 11.23 14.18 14.05
C GLY A 52 10.57 13.13 14.97
N ARG A 53 9.25 13.20 15.12
CA ARG A 53 8.47 12.21 15.87
C ARG A 53 8.50 10.83 15.20
N LEU A 54 8.43 10.79 13.87
CA LEU A 54 8.51 9.53 13.12
C LEU A 54 9.90 8.89 13.25
N ARG A 55 10.99 9.67 13.17
CA ARG A 55 12.37 9.21 13.44
C ARG A 55 12.48 8.54 14.81
N ALA A 56 11.94 9.19 15.84
CA ALA A 56 11.95 8.63 17.20
C ALA A 56 11.21 7.29 17.28
N LYS A 57 10.12 7.14 16.51
CA LYS A 57 9.34 5.90 16.45
C LYS A 57 10.01 4.80 15.64
N LEU A 58 10.75 5.14 14.58
CA LEU A 58 11.45 4.18 13.73
C LEU A 58 12.84 3.80 14.28
N ARG A 59 13.27 4.41 15.39
CA ARG A 59 14.58 4.16 16.00
C ARG A 59 14.83 2.65 16.17
N GLY A 60 15.90 2.16 15.58
CA GLY A 60 16.27 0.73 15.59
C GLY A 60 15.82 -0.06 14.35
N ILE A 61 14.89 0.46 13.56
CA ILE A 61 14.38 -0.19 12.33
C ILE A 61 14.89 0.54 11.09
N ALA A 62 14.72 1.87 11.05
CA ALA A 62 15.11 2.70 9.93
C ALA A 62 15.43 4.13 10.41
N ASP A 63 16.21 4.83 9.61
CA ASP A 63 16.44 6.27 9.72
C ASP A 63 15.70 7.02 8.61
N ILE A 64 15.49 8.31 8.78
CA ILE A 64 14.93 9.19 7.77
C ILE A 64 15.91 10.34 7.55
N SER A 65 16.53 10.39 6.38
CA SER A 65 17.48 11.43 6.03
C SER A 65 16.84 12.55 5.23
N ALA A 66 17.33 13.77 5.40
CA ALA A 66 16.89 14.91 4.60
C ALA A 66 17.66 14.93 3.28
N THR A 67 16.95 15.18 2.18
CA THR A 67 17.52 15.40 0.85
C THR A 67 17.28 16.84 0.39
N ALA A 68 17.86 17.24 -0.71
CA ALA A 68 17.61 18.54 -1.32
C ALA A 68 16.09 18.73 -1.59
N ARG A 69 15.39 17.68 -2.07
CA ARG A 69 13.96 17.72 -2.39
C ARG A 69 13.06 17.50 -1.16
N GLY A 70 13.45 16.62 -0.25
CA GLY A 70 12.56 16.20 0.81
C GLY A 70 13.19 15.29 1.83
N PHE A 71 12.71 14.04 1.89
CA PHE A 71 13.17 13.04 2.83
C PHE A 71 13.20 11.65 2.18
N VAL A 72 14.14 10.81 2.62
CA VAL A 72 14.29 9.42 2.20
C VAL A 72 14.29 8.50 3.42
N LEU A 73 13.72 7.31 3.27
CA LEU A 73 13.75 6.25 4.28
C LEU A 73 15.01 5.39 4.09
N GLU A 74 15.74 5.17 5.14
CA GLU A 74 16.98 4.36 5.16
C GLU A 74 16.83 3.20 6.15
N PRO A 75 16.49 1.98 5.68
CA PRO A 75 16.44 0.80 6.54
C PRO A 75 17.82 0.50 7.14
N ARG A 76 17.87 0.11 8.43
CA ARG A 76 19.14 -0.21 9.09
C ARG A 76 19.69 -1.58 8.73
N SER A 77 18.85 -2.49 8.26
CA SER A 77 19.24 -3.80 7.75
C SER A 77 19.10 -3.84 6.22
N ARG A 78 19.88 -4.70 5.56
CA ARG A 78 19.75 -4.96 4.12
C ARG A 78 18.48 -5.76 3.83
N THR A 79 17.32 -5.14 4.03
CA THR A 79 16.00 -5.71 3.80
C THR A 79 15.20 -4.78 2.90
N ASP A 80 14.38 -5.36 2.05
CA ASP A 80 13.46 -4.58 1.22
C ASP A 80 12.36 -3.96 2.09
N VAL A 81 11.93 -2.76 1.69
CA VAL A 81 10.78 -2.09 2.32
C VAL A 81 9.53 -2.47 1.56
N VAL A 82 8.63 -3.17 2.22
CA VAL A 82 7.33 -3.54 1.65
C VAL A 82 6.22 -2.80 2.40
N VAL A 83 5.42 -2.02 1.67
CA VAL A 83 4.26 -1.34 2.24
C VAL A 83 3.01 -2.16 1.97
N LEU A 84 2.53 -2.84 3.00
CA LEU A 84 1.23 -3.51 2.98
C LEU A 84 0.15 -2.47 3.30
N ALA A 85 -0.39 -1.83 2.28
CA ALA A 85 -1.49 -0.89 2.45
C ALA A 85 -2.82 -1.57 2.06
N ARG A 86 -3.87 -1.36 2.88
CA ARG A 86 -5.22 -1.69 2.43
C ARG A 86 -5.55 -0.80 1.22
N PRO A 87 -6.15 -1.33 0.17
CA PRO A 87 -6.49 -0.57 -1.05
C PRO A 87 -7.65 0.43 -0.84
N VAL A 88 -7.84 0.95 0.39
CA VAL A 88 -9.00 1.76 0.81
C VAL A 88 -9.08 3.14 0.12
N GLU A 89 -7.99 3.58 -0.50
CA GLU A 89 -7.94 4.88 -1.21
C GLU A 89 -7.86 4.73 -2.73
N ASP A 90 -8.02 3.52 -3.24
CA ASP A 90 -8.02 3.27 -4.68
C ASP A 90 -9.47 3.33 -5.19
N GLU A 91 -9.67 3.97 -6.33
CA GLU A 91 -10.97 4.02 -7.02
C GLU A 91 -11.60 2.63 -7.21
N HIS A 92 -10.76 1.58 -7.20
CA HIS A 92 -11.15 0.18 -7.39
C HIS A 92 -10.89 -0.69 -6.16
N ALA A 93 -10.82 -0.10 -4.96
CA ALA A 93 -10.48 -0.79 -3.71
C ALA A 93 -11.39 -1.99 -3.40
N SER A 94 -12.67 -1.90 -3.74
CA SER A 94 -13.63 -2.98 -3.53
C SER A 94 -13.31 -4.21 -4.40
N VAL A 95 -12.88 -4.01 -5.64
CA VAL A 95 -12.46 -5.10 -6.55
C VAL A 95 -11.19 -5.77 -6.03
N LEU A 96 -10.21 -4.98 -5.60
CA LEU A 96 -8.97 -5.49 -5.02
C LEU A 96 -9.21 -6.29 -3.75
N ALA A 97 -10.13 -5.85 -2.88
CA ALA A 97 -10.43 -6.52 -1.62
C ALA A 97 -10.89 -7.99 -1.84
N PHE A 98 -11.68 -8.23 -2.89
CA PHE A 98 -12.08 -9.59 -3.25
C PHE A 98 -10.92 -10.42 -3.79
N LEU A 99 -10.02 -9.82 -4.56
CA LEU A 99 -8.89 -10.54 -5.17
C LEU A 99 -7.75 -10.86 -4.18
N TYR A 100 -7.77 -10.26 -2.98
CA TYR A 100 -6.80 -10.55 -1.92
C TYR A 100 -7.06 -11.85 -1.16
N ASP A 101 -8.20 -12.53 -1.41
CA ASP A 101 -8.46 -13.87 -0.86
C ASP A 101 -7.58 -14.96 -1.48
N GLY A 102 -6.83 -14.62 -2.54
CA GLY A 102 -5.96 -15.54 -3.26
C GLY A 102 -6.66 -16.42 -4.30
N GLU A 103 -7.98 -16.24 -4.46
CA GLU A 103 -8.79 -17.00 -5.40
C GLU A 103 -8.77 -16.38 -6.82
N ASN A 104 -9.09 -17.24 -7.80
CA ASN A 104 -9.16 -16.85 -9.20
C ASN A 104 -10.59 -16.43 -9.58
N TRP A 105 -10.86 -15.15 -9.65
CA TRP A 105 -12.19 -14.61 -9.89
C TRP A 105 -12.48 -14.36 -11.37
N SER A 106 -13.69 -14.67 -11.84
CA SER A 106 -14.19 -14.16 -13.12
C SER A 106 -14.76 -12.74 -12.93
N SER A 107 -14.74 -11.93 -13.99
CA SER A 107 -15.35 -10.59 -13.93
C SER A 107 -16.85 -10.61 -13.64
N SER A 108 -17.56 -11.67 -14.06
CA SER A 108 -18.98 -11.86 -13.76
C SER A 108 -19.23 -12.23 -12.30
N ALA A 109 -18.40 -13.08 -11.70
CA ALA A 109 -18.49 -13.43 -10.28
C ALA A 109 -18.19 -12.22 -9.39
N LEU A 110 -17.15 -11.44 -9.72
CA LEU A 110 -16.85 -10.17 -9.02
C LEU A 110 -17.99 -9.16 -9.15
N ALA A 111 -18.60 -9.04 -10.33
CA ALA A 111 -19.74 -8.14 -10.55
C ALA A 111 -20.93 -8.51 -9.66
N LEU A 112 -21.22 -9.80 -9.57
CA LEU A 112 -22.29 -10.31 -8.70
C LEU A 112 -21.97 -10.05 -7.22
N ALA A 113 -20.76 -10.39 -6.79
CA ALA A 113 -20.32 -10.23 -5.39
C ALA A 113 -20.30 -8.75 -4.95
N LEU A 114 -19.97 -7.83 -5.86
CA LEU A 114 -19.90 -6.39 -5.60
C LEU A 114 -21.23 -5.65 -5.83
N GLY A 115 -22.24 -6.32 -6.38
CA GLY A 115 -23.49 -5.66 -6.78
C GLY A 115 -23.31 -4.61 -7.89
N GLN A 116 -22.30 -4.76 -8.74
CA GLN A 116 -21.95 -3.84 -9.80
C GLN A 116 -22.17 -4.43 -11.20
N SER A 117 -22.22 -3.56 -12.22
CA SER A 117 -22.28 -4.07 -13.59
C SER A 117 -20.96 -4.73 -13.99
N GLN A 118 -21.04 -5.81 -14.79
CA GLN A 118 -19.84 -6.48 -15.31
C GLN A 118 -18.93 -5.53 -16.09
N ARG A 119 -19.49 -4.53 -16.78
CA ARG A 119 -18.73 -3.52 -17.51
C ARG A 119 -17.92 -2.62 -16.57
N THR A 120 -18.51 -2.23 -15.43
CA THR A 120 -17.82 -1.43 -14.40
C THR A 120 -16.65 -2.21 -13.82
N VAL A 121 -16.89 -3.47 -13.44
CA VAL A 121 -15.85 -4.36 -12.90
C VAL A 121 -14.74 -4.62 -13.94
N GLN A 122 -15.10 -4.82 -15.21
CA GLN A 122 -14.10 -5.04 -16.26
C GLN A 122 -13.18 -3.83 -16.43
N ARG A 123 -13.73 -2.60 -16.44
CA ARG A 123 -12.91 -1.38 -16.50
C ARG A 123 -11.99 -1.25 -15.30
N ALA A 124 -12.48 -1.54 -14.10
CA ALA A 124 -11.69 -1.55 -12.89
C ALA A 124 -10.51 -2.55 -12.99
N LEU A 125 -10.79 -3.77 -13.44
CA LEU A 125 -9.78 -4.81 -13.63
C LEU A 125 -8.74 -4.43 -14.68
N ASP A 126 -9.14 -3.81 -15.79
CA ASP A 126 -8.22 -3.35 -16.84
C ASP A 126 -7.31 -2.22 -16.31
N THR A 127 -7.85 -1.27 -15.53
CA THR A 127 -7.07 -0.22 -14.87
C THR A 127 -6.08 -0.80 -13.85
N LEU A 128 -6.53 -1.74 -13.01
CA LEU A 128 -5.69 -2.41 -12.03
C LEU A 128 -4.60 -3.27 -12.69
N ALA A 129 -4.90 -3.90 -13.83
CA ALA A 129 -3.92 -4.65 -14.60
C ALA A 129 -2.86 -3.75 -15.23
N ALA A 130 -3.26 -2.58 -15.77
CA ALA A 130 -2.32 -1.58 -16.30
C ALA A 130 -1.34 -1.06 -15.24
N THR A 131 -1.73 -1.04 -13.96
CA THR A 131 -0.89 -0.66 -12.83
C THR A 131 -0.17 -1.85 -12.16
N GLY A 132 -0.30 -3.07 -12.71
CA GLY A 132 0.34 -4.28 -12.17
C GLY A 132 -0.26 -4.79 -10.85
N LYS A 133 -1.39 -4.25 -10.41
CA LYS A 133 -2.05 -4.66 -9.14
C LYS A 133 -2.80 -5.98 -9.26
N VAL A 134 -3.24 -6.34 -10.46
CA VAL A 134 -3.89 -7.61 -10.78
C VAL A 134 -3.34 -8.18 -12.07
N GLN A 135 -3.48 -9.48 -12.24
CA GLN A 135 -3.13 -10.17 -13.48
C GLN A 135 -4.27 -11.05 -13.97
N ALA A 136 -4.35 -11.20 -15.30
CA ALA A 136 -5.32 -12.05 -15.94
C ALA A 136 -4.70 -13.40 -16.28
N LEU A 137 -5.41 -14.48 -16.00
CA LEU A 137 -5.09 -15.86 -16.38
C LEU A 137 -6.13 -16.35 -17.37
N GLY A 138 -5.69 -17.05 -18.44
CA GLY A 138 -6.57 -17.59 -19.46
C GLY A 138 -7.09 -16.54 -20.44
N ARG A 139 -7.97 -16.95 -21.37
CA ARG A 139 -8.54 -16.11 -22.42
C ARG A 139 -10.05 -16.32 -22.55
N GLY A 140 -10.75 -15.34 -23.10
CA GLY A 140 -12.18 -15.40 -23.36
C GLY A 140 -13.00 -15.71 -22.11
N ARG A 141 -13.92 -16.68 -22.19
CA ARG A 141 -14.80 -17.07 -21.07
C ARG A 141 -14.05 -17.74 -19.91
N ALA A 142 -12.86 -18.29 -20.15
CA ALA A 142 -12.00 -18.89 -19.13
C ALA A 142 -11.10 -17.85 -18.42
N ARG A 143 -11.15 -16.57 -18.81
CA ARG A 143 -10.35 -15.51 -18.19
C ARG A 143 -10.68 -15.38 -16.71
N ARG A 144 -9.62 -15.41 -15.88
CA ARG A 144 -9.69 -15.23 -14.42
C ARG A 144 -8.75 -14.12 -14.02
N TRP A 145 -9.04 -13.52 -12.89
CA TRP A 145 -8.29 -12.40 -12.32
C TRP A 145 -7.80 -12.77 -10.93
N MET A 146 -6.58 -12.42 -10.63
CA MET A 146 -5.95 -12.60 -9.32
C MET A 146 -4.95 -11.49 -9.04
N THR A 147 -4.60 -11.31 -7.78
CA THR A 147 -3.45 -10.48 -7.42
C THR A 147 -2.15 -11.22 -7.75
N PRO A 148 -1.10 -10.52 -8.24
CA PRO A 148 0.21 -11.14 -8.40
C PRO A 148 0.70 -11.69 -7.06
N PRO A 149 1.37 -12.84 -7.03
CA PRO A 149 1.99 -13.33 -5.80
C PRO A 149 3.02 -12.31 -5.32
N VAL A 150 2.97 -11.98 -4.03
CA VAL A 150 3.97 -11.07 -3.42
C VAL A 150 5.30 -11.82 -3.36
N PRO A 151 6.35 -11.35 -4.06
CA PRO A 151 7.65 -12.02 -4.04
C PRO A 151 8.17 -12.12 -2.59
N GLY A 152 8.51 -13.32 -2.14
CA GLY A 152 9.11 -13.56 -0.83
C GLY A 152 8.14 -13.88 0.32
N PHE A 153 6.82 -13.85 0.10
CA PHE A 153 5.85 -14.37 1.07
C PHE A 153 5.33 -15.73 0.60
N THR A 154 5.78 -16.79 1.22
CA THR A 154 5.08 -18.07 1.12
C THR A 154 3.86 -18.02 2.02
N THR A 155 2.68 -18.28 1.48
CA THR A 155 1.39 -18.37 2.19
C THR A 155 1.40 -19.37 3.35
N THR A 156 2.38 -20.23 3.43
CA THR A 156 2.61 -21.21 4.52
C THR A 156 2.82 -20.55 5.89
N LEU A 157 3.22 -19.28 5.94
CA LEU A 157 3.41 -18.53 7.20
C LEU A 157 2.10 -17.98 7.80
N LEU A 158 0.98 -18.06 7.07
CA LEU A 158 -0.33 -17.58 7.51
C LEU A 158 -1.27 -18.71 7.97
N LEU A 159 -0.87 -19.96 7.79
CA LEU A 159 -1.64 -21.08 8.34
C LEU A 159 -1.30 -21.23 9.82
N PRO A 160 -2.30 -21.23 10.73
CA PRO A 160 -2.07 -21.60 12.12
C PRO A 160 -1.46 -23.01 12.12
N GLY A 161 -0.33 -23.15 12.80
CA GLY A 161 0.29 -24.47 13.00
C GLY A 161 -0.75 -25.47 13.52
N ALA A 162 -0.70 -26.69 13.04
CA ALA A 162 -1.59 -27.75 13.52
C ALA A 162 -1.52 -27.79 15.06
N ILE A 163 -2.67 -27.61 15.70
CA ILE A 163 -2.80 -27.77 17.16
C ILE A 163 -2.51 -29.24 17.45
N PRO A 164 -1.49 -29.57 18.27
CA PRO A 164 -1.31 -30.95 18.68
C PRO A 164 -2.55 -31.40 19.45
N ILE A 165 -3.17 -32.44 19.00
CA ILE A 165 -4.27 -33.11 19.69
C ILE A 165 -3.59 -34.09 20.64
N ASP A 166 -3.61 -33.80 21.96
CA ASP A 166 -3.32 -34.77 23.03
C ASP A 166 -4.50 -35.73 23.21
#